data_8762ca2e8864b45110056b6970c57657
#
_entry.id   8762ca2e8864b45110056b6970c57657
#
_cell.length_a   1.000
_cell.length_b   1.000
_cell.length_c   1.000
_cell.angle_alpha   90.00
_cell.angle_beta   90.00
_cell.angle_gamma   90.00
#
_symmetry.space_group_name_H-M   'P 1'
#
loop_
_entity.id
_entity.type
_entity.pdbx_description
1 polymer ?
#
loop_
_entity_poly.entity_id
_entity_poly.type
_entity_poly.pdbx_seq_one_letter_code
_entity_poly.pdbx_strand_id
1 'polypeptide(L)'
;MNDLSKTTARHPGRSLLLLGVFLAVAGPVVMILLMFAAKILITPWYAPLLGTLGVALIVLALMRSRSIWRWTAVVIFTLFVAFQWYALLAMRTPAYTGPVKDGELFPAFATTLADGSAFTQDDLKGDQNTVMVFFRGHW
;
A
#
# COMPACT_ATOMS: atom_id res chain seq x y z
N MET A 1 49.22 -23.54 -18.79
CA MET A 1 48.89 -23.38 -17.38
C MET A 1 48.84 -21.89 -17.09
N ASN A 2 47.73 -21.19 -17.52
CA ASN A 2 47.49 -19.79 -17.26
C ASN A 2 46.04 -19.46 -17.69
N ASP A 3 45.09 -19.83 -16.83
CA ASP A 3 43.68 -19.44 -17.12
C ASP A 3 42.84 -19.28 -15.86
N LEU A 4 43.43 -18.72 -14.79
CA LEU A 4 42.73 -18.43 -13.54
C LEU A 4 42.55 -16.96 -13.24
N SER A 5 42.67 -16.06 -14.23
CA SER A 5 42.51 -14.61 -14.03
C SER A 5 41.34 -13.98 -14.81
N LYS A 6 40.28 -14.72 -15.14
CA LYS A 6 38.99 -14.09 -15.46
C LYS A 6 38.31 -13.66 -14.16
N THR A 7 38.93 -12.74 -13.47
CA THR A 7 38.30 -11.93 -12.42
C THR A 7 37.11 -11.25 -13.09
N THR A 8 35.91 -11.69 -12.73
CA THR A 8 34.63 -11.08 -13.13
C THR A 8 34.72 -9.58 -12.91
N ALA A 9 34.91 -8.82 -13.99
CA ALA A 9 34.88 -7.36 -13.93
C ALA A 9 33.50 -6.93 -13.39
N ARG A 10 33.44 -6.68 -12.08
CA ARG A 10 32.25 -6.16 -11.41
C ARG A 10 32.01 -4.77 -11.99
N HIS A 11 31.03 -4.63 -12.89
CA HIS A 11 30.63 -3.35 -13.43
C HIS A 11 30.29 -2.40 -12.28
N PRO A 12 31.00 -1.28 -12.12
CA PRO A 12 30.82 -0.39 -10.98
C PRO A 12 29.36 0.11 -10.95
N GLY A 13 28.71 -0.07 -9.80
CA GLY A 13 27.32 0.37 -9.57
C GLY A 13 26.22 -0.62 -10.00
N ARG A 14 26.53 -1.82 -10.54
CA ARG A 14 25.51 -2.82 -10.87
C ARG A 14 24.80 -3.35 -9.63
N SER A 15 25.54 -3.60 -8.55
CA SER A 15 24.95 -4.03 -7.27
C SER A 15 24.05 -2.98 -6.64
N LEU A 16 24.44 -1.70 -6.72
CA LEU A 16 23.59 -0.59 -6.26
C LEU A 16 22.30 -0.46 -7.06
N LEU A 17 22.39 -0.61 -8.40
CA LEU A 17 21.22 -0.59 -9.26
C LEU A 17 20.25 -1.72 -8.90
N LEU A 18 20.75 -2.95 -8.78
CA LEU A 18 19.91 -4.11 -8.44
C LEU A 18 19.28 -3.98 -7.06
N LEU A 19 20.05 -3.54 -6.06
CA LEU A 19 19.54 -3.29 -4.72
C LEU A 19 18.49 -2.19 -4.71
N GLY A 20 18.71 -1.10 -5.46
CA GLY A 20 17.76 0.01 -5.57
C GLY A 20 16.45 -0.43 -6.21
N VAL A 21 16.50 -1.18 -7.31
CA VAL A 21 15.31 -1.76 -7.96
C VAL A 21 14.59 -2.71 -7.03
N PHE A 22 15.33 -3.59 -6.34
CA PHE A 22 14.75 -4.51 -5.37
C PHE A 22 13.98 -3.77 -4.26
N LEU A 23 14.59 -2.75 -3.64
CA LEU A 23 13.94 -1.96 -2.59
C LEU A 23 12.71 -1.20 -3.11
N ALA A 24 12.79 -0.64 -4.33
CA ALA A 24 11.68 0.09 -4.91
C ALA A 24 10.43 -0.78 -5.14
N VAL A 25 10.64 -2.08 -5.41
CA VAL A 25 9.56 -3.04 -5.66
C VAL A 25 9.15 -3.80 -4.40
N ALA A 26 10.06 -4.00 -3.45
CA ALA A 26 9.82 -4.79 -2.24
C ALA A 26 8.63 -4.26 -1.41
N GLY A 27 8.51 -2.93 -1.26
CA GLY A 27 7.42 -2.32 -0.50
C GLY A 27 6.02 -2.72 -1.00
N PRO A 28 5.68 -2.46 -2.26
CA PRO A 28 4.43 -2.91 -2.86
C PRO A 28 4.20 -4.42 -2.82
N VAL A 29 5.25 -5.21 -3.05
CA VAL A 29 5.15 -6.68 -2.97
C VAL A 29 4.77 -7.14 -1.57
N VAL A 30 5.44 -6.61 -0.53
CA VAL A 30 5.09 -6.91 0.86
C VAL A 30 3.66 -6.47 1.18
N MET A 31 3.22 -5.29 0.71
CA MET A 31 1.84 -4.83 0.87
C MET A 31 0.84 -5.83 0.28
N ILE A 32 1.08 -6.28 -0.95
CA ILE A 32 0.22 -7.25 -1.62
C ILE A 32 0.18 -8.58 -0.84
N LEU A 33 1.33 -9.08 -0.40
CA LEU A 33 1.41 -10.31 0.38
C LEU A 33 0.66 -10.19 1.72
N LEU A 34 0.80 -9.08 2.44
CA LEU A 34 0.06 -8.84 3.69
C LEU A 34 -1.44 -8.77 3.46
N MET A 35 -1.87 -8.12 2.38
CA MET A 35 -3.28 -8.00 2.03
C MET A 35 -3.92 -9.35 1.70
N PHE A 36 -3.26 -10.17 0.87
CA PHE A 36 -3.85 -11.43 0.40
C PHE A 36 -3.60 -12.62 1.34
N ALA A 37 -2.41 -12.73 1.92
CA ALA A 37 -2.05 -13.87 2.77
C ALA A 37 -2.45 -13.67 4.23
N ALA A 38 -2.18 -12.50 4.79
CA ALA A 38 -2.46 -12.21 6.20
C ALA A 38 -3.81 -11.52 6.41
N LYS A 39 -4.49 -11.06 5.35
CA LYS A 39 -5.74 -10.28 5.40
C LYS A 39 -5.64 -9.04 6.31
N ILE A 40 -4.44 -8.49 6.44
CA ILE A 40 -4.15 -7.32 7.26
C ILE A 40 -4.13 -6.09 6.38
N LEU A 41 -5.02 -5.14 6.65
CA LEU A 41 -5.09 -3.83 6.00
C LEU A 41 -4.40 -2.80 6.90
N ILE A 42 -3.10 -2.64 6.71
CA ILE A 42 -2.32 -1.60 7.38
C ILE A 42 -1.99 -0.51 6.36
N THR A 43 -2.05 0.77 6.78
CA THR A 43 -1.62 1.87 5.92
C THR A 43 -0.14 1.68 5.54
N PRO A 44 0.20 1.47 4.26
CA PRO A 44 1.51 0.97 3.84
C PRO A 44 2.57 2.08 3.72
N TRP A 45 2.84 2.82 4.80
CA TRP A 45 3.84 3.90 4.83
C TRP A 45 5.24 3.43 4.44
N TYR A 46 5.56 2.17 4.75
CA TYR A 46 6.84 1.57 4.43
C TYR A 46 7.09 1.44 2.92
N ALA A 47 6.03 1.28 2.11
CA ALA A 47 6.18 1.07 0.67
C ALA A 47 6.83 2.28 -0.04
N PRO A 48 6.29 3.52 0.04
CA PRO A 48 6.93 4.67 -0.58
C PRO A 48 8.26 5.06 0.09
N LEU A 49 8.46 4.78 1.38
CA LEU A 49 9.75 5.01 2.04
C LEU A 49 10.85 4.11 1.48
N LEU A 50 10.60 2.80 1.37
CA LEU A 50 11.52 1.85 0.72
C LEU A 50 11.74 2.21 -0.74
N GLY A 51 10.67 2.62 -1.44
CA GLY A 51 10.76 3.09 -2.82
C GLY A 51 11.69 4.30 -2.97
N THR A 52 11.56 5.29 -2.10
CA THR A 52 12.41 6.50 -2.10
C THR A 52 13.88 6.14 -1.87
N LEU A 53 14.16 5.25 -0.90
CA LEU A 53 15.50 4.74 -0.67
C LEU A 53 16.03 3.98 -1.90
N GLY A 54 15.17 3.17 -2.54
CA GLY A 54 15.49 2.46 -3.78
C GLY A 54 15.91 3.41 -4.90
N VAL A 55 15.12 4.47 -5.14
CA VAL A 55 15.45 5.52 -6.14
C VAL A 55 16.78 6.20 -5.82
N ALA A 56 17.04 6.53 -4.54
CA ALA A 56 18.32 7.12 -4.15
C ALA A 56 19.51 6.22 -4.52
N LEU A 57 19.39 4.90 -4.31
CA LEU A 57 20.44 3.95 -4.70
C LEU A 57 20.59 3.84 -6.22
N ILE A 58 19.51 3.93 -7.01
CA ILE A 58 19.56 3.93 -8.47
C ILE A 58 20.26 5.20 -8.96
N VAL A 59 19.99 6.37 -8.37
CA VAL A 59 20.70 7.63 -8.66
C VAL A 59 22.20 7.51 -8.33
N LEU A 60 22.56 6.95 -7.17
CA LEU A 60 23.96 6.69 -6.84
C LEU A 60 24.64 5.74 -7.83
N ALA A 61 23.90 4.73 -8.32
CA ALA A 61 24.41 3.85 -9.37
C ALA A 61 24.63 4.59 -10.69
N LEU A 62 23.77 5.55 -11.05
CA LEU A 62 23.91 6.41 -12.21
C LEU A 62 25.14 7.32 -12.10
N MET A 63 25.38 7.89 -10.90
CA MET A 63 26.56 8.75 -10.66
C MET A 63 27.87 8.00 -10.83
N ARG A 64 27.90 6.70 -10.52
CA ARG A 64 29.10 5.85 -10.67
C ARG A 64 29.41 5.44 -12.11
N SER A 65 28.37 5.38 -12.96
CA SER A 65 28.54 5.02 -14.37
C SER A 65 27.31 5.51 -15.14
N ARG A 66 27.51 6.46 -16.03
CA ARG A 66 26.45 7.02 -16.88
C ARG A 66 26.11 6.04 -17.99
N SER A 67 24.87 5.57 -18.04
CA SER A 67 24.32 4.72 -19.08
C SER A 67 22.88 5.10 -19.35
N ILE A 68 22.44 5.02 -20.57
CA ILE A 68 21.06 5.31 -20.97
C ILE A 68 20.07 4.43 -20.18
N TRP A 69 20.37 3.17 -19.99
CA TRP A 69 19.55 2.25 -19.21
C TRP A 69 19.37 2.66 -17.75
N ARG A 70 20.39 3.28 -17.14
CA ARG A 70 20.31 3.78 -15.76
C ARG A 70 19.48 5.06 -15.69
N TRP A 71 19.55 5.92 -16.68
CA TRP A 71 18.67 7.07 -16.81
C TRP A 71 17.21 6.64 -16.94
N THR A 72 16.94 5.68 -17.80
CA THR A 72 15.60 5.11 -17.96
C THR A 72 15.10 4.52 -16.62
N ALA A 73 15.93 3.78 -15.89
CA ALA A 73 15.59 3.24 -14.59
C ALA A 73 15.26 4.36 -13.58
N VAL A 74 16.08 5.42 -13.49
CA VAL A 74 15.80 6.56 -12.60
C VAL A 74 14.43 7.16 -12.90
N VAL A 75 14.13 7.45 -14.16
CA VAL A 75 12.86 8.06 -14.56
C VAL A 75 11.68 7.16 -14.20
N ILE A 76 11.73 5.88 -14.59
CA ILE A 76 10.64 4.92 -14.34
C ILE A 76 10.40 4.76 -12.85
N PHE A 77 11.43 4.51 -12.04
CA PHE A 77 11.27 4.27 -10.61
C PHE A 77 10.93 5.54 -9.83
N THR A 78 11.38 6.71 -10.28
CA THR A 78 10.94 7.99 -9.69
C THR A 78 9.45 8.22 -9.90
N LEU A 79 8.93 8.01 -11.11
CA LEU A 79 7.50 8.10 -11.39
C LEU A 79 6.69 7.06 -10.60
N PHE A 80 7.19 5.85 -10.49
CA PHE A 80 6.56 4.78 -9.73
C PHE A 80 6.46 5.12 -8.24
N VAL A 81 7.51 5.65 -7.63
CA VAL A 81 7.53 6.07 -6.23
C VAL A 81 6.68 7.32 -6.01
N ALA A 82 6.70 8.28 -6.94
CA ALA A 82 5.82 9.43 -6.90
C ALA A 82 4.34 9.02 -6.90
N PHE A 83 3.98 8.03 -7.72
CA PHE A 83 2.64 7.46 -7.73
C PHE A 83 2.30 6.78 -6.39
N GLN A 84 3.23 6.07 -5.76
CA GLN A 84 2.99 5.47 -4.43
C GLN A 84 2.72 6.55 -3.37
N TRP A 85 3.48 7.65 -3.36
CA TRP A 85 3.22 8.79 -2.48
C TRP A 85 1.88 9.44 -2.77
N TYR A 86 1.55 9.66 -4.04
CA TYR A 86 0.25 10.19 -4.44
C TYR A 86 -0.89 9.29 -3.96
N ALA A 87 -0.82 7.99 -4.20
CA ALA A 87 -1.83 7.04 -3.76
C ALA A 87 -1.99 7.05 -2.22
N LEU A 88 -0.86 7.10 -1.48
CA LEU A 88 -0.88 7.11 -0.03
C LEU A 88 -1.49 8.40 0.54
N LEU A 89 -1.23 9.55 -0.06
CA LEU A 89 -1.61 10.86 0.49
C LEU A 89 -2.96 11.35 -0.05
N ALA A 90 -3.19 11.20 -1.36
CA ALA A 90 -4.37 11.76 -2.04
C ALA A 90 -5.57 10.79 -2.05
N MET A 91 -5.32 9.47 -2.06
CA MET A 91 -6.37 8.45 -2.11
C MET A 91 -6.79 7.95 -0.71
N ARG A 92 -6.49 8.68 0.34
CA ARG A 92 -6.96 8.33 1.69
C ARG A 92 -8.47 8.47 1.77
N THR A 93 -9.11 7.49 2.40
CA THR A 93 -10.49 7.67 2.83
C THR A 93 -10.54 8.83 3.84
N PRO A 94 -11.48 9.77 3.68
CA PRO A 94 -11.66 10.82 4.67
C PRO A 94 -11.93 10.21 6.05
N ALA A 95 -11.50 10.89 7.10
CA ALA A 95 -11.81 10.47 8.46
C ALA A 95 -13.32 10.37 8.63
N TYR A 96 -13.77 9.32 9.31
CA TYR A 96 -15.17 9.15 9.61
C TYR A 96 -15.66 10.29 10.50
N THR A 97 -16.67 11.03 10.04
CA THR A 97 -17.30 12.15 10.76
C THR A 97 -18.76 11.87 11.10
N GLY A 98 -19.19 10.61 10.98
CA GLY A 98 -20.57 10.21 11.26
C GLY A 98 -20.90 10.20 12.76
N PRO A 99 -22.19 10.01 13.10
CA PRO A 99 -22.68 10.04 14.46
C PRO A 99 -22.29 8.82 15.29
N VAL A 100 -21.83 7.74 14.67
CA VAL A 100 -21.44 6.50 15.35
C VAL A 100 -19.95 6.50 15.65
N LYS A 101 -19.56 6.40 16.93
CA LYS A 101 -18.17 6.28 17.35
C LYS A 101 -17.96 5.02 18.16
N ASP A 102 -16.73 4.52 18.16
CA ASP A 102 -16.37 3.35 18.93
C ASP A 102 -16.61 3.58 20.43
N GLY A 103 -17.35 2.66 21.08
CA GLY A 103 -17.68 2.72 22.50
C GLY A 103 -18.84 3.64 22.86
N GLU A 104 -19.45 4.36 21.93
CA GLU A 104 -20.66 5.14 22.16
C GLU A 104 -21.91 4.29 21.87
N LEU A 105 -23.02 4.65 22.50
CA LEU A 105 -24.31 4.03 22.21
C LEU A 105 -24.69 4.30 20.77
N PHE A 106 -25.19 3.25 20.10
CA PHE A 106 -25.69 3.39 18.74
C PHE A 106 -26.85 4.41 18.70
N PRO A 107 -26.85 5.37 17.76
CA PRO A 107 -27.91 6.37 17.70
C PRO A 107 -29.27 5.74 17.46
N ALA A 108 -30.30 6.33 18.03
CA ALA A 108 -31.66 5.88 17.82
C ALA A 108 -32.05 5.91 16.35
N PHE A 109 -32.60 4.83 15.87
CA PHE A 109 -33.11 4.72 14.49
C PHE A 109 -34.45 3.99 14.49
N ALA A 110 -35.24 4.27 13.46
CA ALA A 110 -36.44 3.53 13.13
C ALA A 110 -36.47 3.31 11.61
N THR A 111 -36.71 2.09 11.19
CA THR A 111 -36.84 1.72 9.78
C THR A 111 -37.88 0.62 9.64
N THR A 112 -38.15 0.20 8.43
CA THR A 112 -39.05 -0.93 8.13
C THR A 112 -38.28 -2.07 7.49
N LEU A 113 -38.56 -3.29 7.91
CA LEU A 113 -38.03 -4.50 7.27
C LEU A 113 -38.70 -4.72 5.91
N ALA A 114 -38.17 -5.63 5.11
CA ALA A 114 -38.71 -5.96 3.78
C ALA A 114 -40.15 -6.50 3.81
N ASP A 115 -40.59 -7.05 4.95
CA ASP A 115 -41.95 -7.53 5.21
C ASP A 115 -42.92 -6.42 5.67
N GLY A 116 -42.43 -5.17 5.81
CA GLY A 116 -43.20 -4.03 6.27
C GLY A 116 -43.27 -3.87 7.80
N SER A 117 -42.67 -4.76 8.58
CA SER A 117 -42.62 -4.62 10.03
C SER A 117 -41.65 -3.49 10.45
N ALA A 118 -41.96 -2.84 11.59
CA ALA A 118 -41.09 -1.83 12.16
C ALA A 118 -39.83 -2.48 12.75
N PHE A 119 -38.65 -1.87 12.51
CA PHE A 119 -37.38 -2.26 13.07
C PHE A 119 -36.72 -1.06 13.74
N THR A 120 -36.39 -1.19 14.99
CA THR A 120 -35.93 -0.11 15.85
C THR A 120 -34.64 -0.51 16.58
N GLN A 121 -34.01 0.44 17.25
CA GLN A 121 -32.87 0.19 18.11
C GLN A 121 -33.14 -0.84 19.21
N ASP A 122 -34.39 -0.94 19.69
CA ASP A 122 -34.74 -1.87 20.76
C ASP A 122 -34.69 -3.34 20.31
N ASP A 123 -34.92 -3.58 19.02
CA ASP A 123 -34.80 -4.91 18.41
C ASP A 123 -33.35 -5.43 18.35
N LEU A 124 -32.37 -4.53 18.57
CA LEU A 124 -30.95 -4.89 18.67
C LEU A 124 -30.51 -5.27 20.10
N LYS A 125 -31.39 -5.07 21.08
CA LYS A 125 -31.10 -5.41 22.48
C LYS A 125 -31.40 -6.89 22.72
N GLY A 126 -30.39 -7.63 23.12
CA GLY A 126 -30.52 -9.06 23.44
C GLY A 126 -29.17 -9.69 23.75
N ASP A 127 -29.16 -10.99 23.98
CA ASP A 127 -27.96 -11.78 24.28
C ASP A 127 -27.15 -12.14 23.04
N GLN A 128 -27.58 -11.66 21.85
CA GLN A 128 -26.93 -11.94 20.57
C GLN A 128 -26.19 -10.71 20.05
N ASN A 129 -24.97 -10.91 19.51
CA ASN A 129 -24.25 -9.88 18.81
C ASN A 129 -24.87 -9.66 17.42
N THR A 130 -25.31 -8.43 17.15
CA THR A 130 -25.86 -8.03 15.86
C THR A 130 -24.78 -7.34 15.02
N VAL A 131 -24.57 -7.82 13.80
CA VAL A 131 -23.69 -7.18 12.82
C VAL A 131 -24.55 -6.50 11.76
N MET A 132 -24.46 -5.17 11.70
CA MET A 132 -25.13 -4.37 10.66
C MET A 132 -24.15 -4.07 9.54
N VAL A 133 -24.51 -4.42 8.31
CA VAL A 133 -23.72 -4.14 7.12
C VAL A 133 -24.43 -3.08 6.28
N PHE A 134 -23.82 -1.93 6.13
CA PHE A 134 -24.31 -0.86 5.27
C PHE A 134 -23.59 -0.91 3.92
N PHE A 135 -24.34 -0.94 2.84
CA PHE A 135 -23.79 -0.85 1.49
C PHE A 135 -24.54 0.18 0.68
N ARG A 136 -23.80 0.88 -0.17
CA ARG A 136 -24.37 1.86 -1.09
C ARG A 136 -24.58 1.17 -2.42
N GLY A 137 -25.85 0.84 -2.73
CA GLY A 137 -26.23 0.35 -4.04
C GLY A 137 -26.39 1.52 -5.04
N HIS A 138 -25.86 1.39 -6.22
CA HIS A 138 -26.26 2.20 -7.37
C HIS A 138 -27.29 1.38 -8.15
N TRP A 139 -28.52 1.83 -8.10
CA TRP A 139 -29.62 1.28 -8.89
C TRP A 139 -29.81 2.15 -10.11
#